data_ff6696432e656397da2fb40e6bde5778
#
_entry.id   ff6696432e656397da2fb40e6bde5778
#
_cell.length_a   1.000
_cell.length_b   1.000
_cell.length_c   1.000
_cell.angle_alpha   90.00
_cell.angle_beta   90.00
_cell.angle_gamma   90.00
#
_symmetry.space_group_name_H-M   'P 1'
#
loop_
_entity.id
_entity.type
_entity.pdbx_description
1 polymer ?
#
loop_
_entity_poly.entity_id
_entity_poly.type
_entity_poly.pdbx_seq_one_letter_code
_entity_poly.pdbx_strand_id
1 'polypeptide(L)'
;MCIRDSSWIGIIGQPKDKNPICSILDNSVKAVQWINGGSTRQQSVQLGLAALPNDAKSVLIHDGARCLVRSFVFDEISKIVSKGNSVIAASQVTDTIKKVDKDGEIIESPPRSDLWSAQTPQGFPVNKLKHAHSEAIAKGWNVTDDASLFERLGLPVKIYDAGPSNIKVTTPFDLVIAESLLSNLKG
;
A
#
# COMPACT_ATOMS: atom_id res chain seq x y z
N MET A 1 -3.36 12.86 -8.76
CA MET A 1 -2.60 12.51 -7.54
C MET A 1 -1.70 13.70 -7.21
N CYS A 2 -1.96 14.42 -6.13
CA CYS A 2 -1.15 15.57 -5.76
C CYS A 2 0.04 15.07 -4.95
N ILE A 3 1.19 14.87 -5.59
CA ILE A 3 2.44 14.42 -4.96
C ILE A 3 3.31 15.65 -4.66
N ARG A 4 2.66 16.78 -4.27
CA ARG A 4 3.35 18.08 -4.16
C ARG A 4 4.50 18.11 -3.17
N ASP A 5 4.47 17.26 -2.14
CA ASP A 5 5.43 17.28 -1.05
C ASP A 5 6.37 16.05 -1.00
N SER A 6 6.26 15.15 -2.01
CA SER A 6 7.20 14.02 -2.11
C SER A 6 8.50 14.49 -2.77
N SER A 7 9.61 14.33 -2.06
CA SER A 7 10.94 14.62 -2.58
C SER A 7 11.42 13.59 -3.61
N TRP A 8 10.81 12.39 -3.63
CA TRP A 8 11.17 11.29 -4.51
C TRP A 8 9.98 10.32 -4.71
N ILE A 9 9.86 9.77 -5.91
CA ILE A 9 8.84 8.79 -6.26
C ILE A 9 9.49 7.63 -7.00
N GLY A 10 9.36 6.42 -6.46
CA GLY A 10 9.75 5.19 -7.15
C GLY A 10 8.54 4.51 -7.77
N ILE A 11 8.59 4.24 -9.06
CA ILE A 11 7.64 3.36 -9.74
C ILE A 11 8.31 2.01 -9.92
N ILE A 12 7.73 0.99 -9.29
CA ILE A 12 8.28 -0.35 -9.29
C ILE A 12 7.38 -1.23 -10.16
N GLY A 13 7.92 -1.76 -11.24
CA GLY A 13 7.14 -2.55 -12.21
C GLY A 13 8.00 -3.47 -13.05
N GLN A 14 7.35 -4.24 -13.92
CA GLN A 14 8.06 -5.12 -14.85
C GLN A 14 8.74 -4.29 -15.95
N PRO A 15 9.93 -4.70 -16.46
CA PRO A 15 10.65 -3.93 -17.49
C PRO A 15 9.80 -3.60 -18.73
N LYS A 16 8.89 -4.51 -19.13
CA LYS A 16 7.99 -4.32 -20.27
C LYS A 16 6.99 -3.16 -20.10
N ASP A 17 6.66 -2.83 -18.85
CA ASP A 17 5.65 -1.82 -18.51
C ASP A 17 6.26 -0.41 -18.37
N LYS A 18 7.60 -0.31 -18.41
CA LYS A 18 8.33 0.96 -18.23
C LYS A 18 7.89 2.02 -19.24
N ASN A 19 8.01 1.71 -20.53
CA ASN A 19 7.73 2.69 -21.59
C ASN A 19 6.26 3.13 -21.60
N PRO A 20 5.27 2.21 -21.58
CA PRO A 20 3.86 2.60 -21.50
C PRO A 20 3.55 3.48 -20.29
N ILE A 21 4.07 3.16 -19.12
CA ILE A 21 3.80 3.93 -17.90
C ILE A 21 4.52 5.27 -17.93
N CYS A 22 5.82 5.31 -18.28
CA CYS A 22 6.59 6.55 -18.32
C CYS A 22 6.06 7.53 -19.36
N SER A 23 5.47 7.06 -20.47
CA SER A 23 4.91 7.94 -21.51
C SER A 23 3.62 8.67 -21.06
N ILE A 24 2.93 8.14 -20.04
CA ILE A 24 1.70 8.75 -19.48
C ILE A 24 2.05 9.78 -18.39
N LEU A 25 3.25 9.68 -17.81
CA LEU A 25 3.67 10.60 -16.76
C LEU A 25 3.96 11.97 -17.37
N ASP A 26 3.20 12.95 -16.94
CA ASP A 26 3.45 14.34 -17.31
C ASP A 26 4.82 14.81 -16.79
N ASN A 27 5.52 15.63 -17.57
CA ASN A 27 6.80 16.26 -17.21
C ASN A 27 6.70 17.15 -15.95
N SER A 28 5.49 17.41 -15.46
CA SER A 28 5.23 18.09 -14.19
C SER A 28 5.58 17.25 -12.95
N VAL A 29 5.69 15.92 -13.08
CA VAL A 29 6.06 15.03 -11.98
C VAL A 29 7.57 14.95 -11.87
N LYS A 30 8.14 15.82 -11.04
CA LYS A 30 9.60 15.86 -10.77
C LYS A 30 10.02 14.63 -9.96
N ALA A 31 11.23 14.14 -10.24
CA ALA A 31 11.92 13.10 -9.45
C ALA A 31 11.24 11.69 -9.45
N VAL A 32 10.64 11.28 -10.57
CA VAL A 32 10.19 9.90 -10.75
C VAL A 32 11.35 9.01 -11.18
N GLN A 33 11.59 7.94 -10.44
CA GLN A 33 12.56 6.90 -10.78
C GLN A 33 11.86 5.58 -11.08
N TRP A 34 12.20 4.96 -12.21
CA TRP A 34 11.78 3.60 -12.52
C TRP A 34 12.69 2.58 -11.84
N ILE A 35 12.09 1.57 -11.20
CA ILE A 35 12.79 0.46 -10.54
C ILE A 35 12.20 -0.84 -11.09
N ASN A 36 13.05 -1.75 -11.56
CA ASN A 36 12.59 -3.07 -11.96
C ASN A 36 12.14 -3.85 -10.72
N GLY A 37 10.91 -4.37 -10.76
CA GLY A 37 10.34 -5.15 -9.69
C GLY A 37 10.98 -6.53 -9.56
N GLY A 38 10.81 -7.13 -8.39
CA GLY A 38 11.22 -8.49 -8.09
C GLY A 38 10.16 -9.54 -8.48
N SER A 39 10.42 -10.79 -8.10
CA SER A 39 9.50 -11.92 -8.35
C SER A 39 8.26 -11.89 -7.47
N THR A 40 8.31 -11.18 -6.34
CA THR A 40 7.20 -11.00 -5.39
C THR A 40 6.97 -9.53 -5.08
N ARG A 41 5.77 -9.20 -4.51
CA ARG A 41 5.49 -7.86 -4.00
C ARG A 41 6.52 -7.46 -2.94
N GLN A 42 6.82 -8.34 -2.00
CA GLN A 42 7.80 -8.10 -0.94
C GLN A 42 9.18 -7.78 -1.50
N GLN A 43 9.66 -8.54 -2.48
CA GLN A 43 10.94 -8.27 -3.13
C GLN A 43 10.93 -6.95 -3.90
N SER A 44 9.82 -6.63 -4.55
CA SER A 44 9.65 -5.34 -5.24
C SER A 44 9.77 -4.16 -4.28
N VAL A 45 9.15 -4.26 -3.09
CA VAL A 45 9.28 -3.25 -2.04
C VAL A 45 10.72 -3.13 -1.55
N GLN A 46 11.43 -4.25 -1.36
CA GLN A 46 12.86 -4.24 -0.97
C GLN A 46 13.72 -3.49 -1.98
N LEU A 47 13.51 -3.72 -3.28
CA LEU A 47 14.21 -3.00 -4.35
C LEU A 47 13.91 -1.50 -4.33
N GLY A 48 12.64 -1.13 -4.08
CA GLY A 48 12.25 0.25 -3.88
C GLY A 48 12.92 0.90 -2.67
N LEU A 49 12.99 0.21 -1.54
CA LEU A 49 13.66 0.68 -0.33
C LEU A 49 15.17 0.85 -0.50
N ALA A 50 15.80 0.02 -1.35
CA ALA A 50 17.22 0.15 -1.70
C ALA A 50 17.50 1.37 -2.58
N ALA A 51 16.53 1.79 -3.39
CA ALA A 51 16.65 2.94 -4.29
C ALA A 51 16.29 4.29 -3.64
N LEU A 52 15.77 4.28 -2.40
CA LEU A 52 15.42 5.50 -1.68
C LEU A 52 16.63 6.42 -1.49
N PRO A 53 16.47 7.75 -1.57
CA PRO A 53 17.47 8.71 -1.14
C PRO A 53 17.96 8.42 0.28
N ASN A 54 19.25 8.67 0.53
CA ASN A 54 19.87 8.36 1.83
C ASN A 54 19.29 9.16 3.01
N ASP A 55 18.75 10.32 2.75
CA ASP A 55 18.13 11.22 3.71
C ASP A 55 16.62 10.97 3.91
N ALA A 56 16.04 10.03 3.18
CA ALA A 56 14.64 9.67 3.31
C ALA A 56 14.34 9.13 4.71
N LYS A 57 13.45 9.80 5.44
CA LYS A 57 13.03 9.43 6.80
C LYS A 57 11.72 8.66 6.84
N SER A 58 10.84 8.95 5.89
CA SER A 58 9.50 8.38 5.77
C SER A 58 9.28 7.81 4.38
N VAL A 59 8.55 6.72 4.28
CA VAL A 59 8.16 6.11 3.01
C VAL A 59 6.70 5.70 3.05
N LEU A 60 6.01 5.93 1.95
CA LEU A 60 4.65 5.45 1.71
C LEU A 60 4.69 4.46 0.55
N ILE A 61 4.19 3.25 0.79
CA ILE A 61 4.08 2.19 -0.20
C ILE A 61 2.65 2.15 -0.69
N HIS A 62 2.47 2.22 -2.01
CA HIS A 62 1.14 2.26 -2.60
C HIS A 62 1.00 1.30 -3.79
N ASP A 63 -0.09 0.54 -3.79
CA ASP A 63 -0.45 -0.34 -4.90
C ASP A 63 -0.94 0.50 -6.09
N GLY A 64 -0.29 0.43 -7.25
CA GLY A 64 -0.73 1.13 -8.46
C GLY A 64 -2.16 0.78 -8.92
N ALA A 65 -2.64 -0.41 -8.54
CA ALA A 65 -4.01 -0.84 -8.79
C ALA A 65 -5.08 -0.15 -7.91
N ARG A 66 -4.71 0.70 -6.95
CA ARG A 66 -5.63 1.54 -6.16
C ARG A 66 -5.67 2.97 -6.70
N CYS A 67 -6.00 3.08 -7.96
CA CYS A 67 -5.94 4.34 -8.71
C CYS A 67 -6.96 5.42 -8.25
N LEU A 68 -7.91 5.07 -7.38
CA LEU A 68 -8.93 5.98 -6.86
C LEU A 68 -8.62 6.56 -5.49
N VAL A 69 -7.44 6.29 -4.94
CA VAL A 69 -7.03 6.85 -3.66
C VAL A 69 -7.04 8.39 -3.73
N ARG A 70 -7.65 9.03 -2.75
CA ARG A 70 -7.70 10.49 -2.66
C ARG A 70 -6.37 11.06 -2.13
N SER A 71 -5.95 12.21 -2.65
CA SER A 71 -4.67 12.83 -2.28
C SER A 71 -4.55 13.08 -0.77
N PHE A 72 -5.64 13.51 -0.12
CA PHE A 72 -5.62 13.77 1.31
C PHE A 72 -5.27 12.53 2.17
N VAL A 73 -5.51 11.30 1.66
CA VAL A 73 -5.12 10.06 2.36
C VAL A 73 -3.60 9.97 2.48
N PHE A 74 -2.87 10.36 1.43
CA PHE A 74 -1.41 10.44 1.48
C PHE A 74 -0.95 11.49 2.48
N ASP A 75 -1.60 12.66 2.50
CA ASP A 75 -1.25 13.77 3.40
C ASP A 75 -1.43 13.36 4.87
N GLU A 76 -2.55 12.74 5.22
CA GLU A 76 -2.82 12.31 6.59
C GLU A 76 -1.87 11.17 7.02
N ILE A 77 -1.63 10.19 6.17
CA ILE A 77 -0.66 9.12 6.46
C ILE A 77 0.75 9.70 6.62
N SER A 78 1.17 10.63 5.75
CA SER A 78 2.45 11.34 5.88
C SER A 78 2.60 12.05 7.22
N LYS A 79 1.55 12.76 7.67
CA LYS A 79 1.54 13.44 8.98
C LYS A 79 1.72 12.46 10.15
N ILE A 80 1.14 11.27 10.05
CA ILE A 80 1.28 10.24 11.08
C ILE A 80 2.71 9.66 11.08
N VAL A 81 3.25 9.38 9.89
CA VAL A 81 4.60 8.81 9.74
C VAL A 81 5.68 9.81 10.16
N SER A 82 5.52 11.09 9.85
CA SER A 82 6.48 12.14 10.26
C SER A 82 6.66 12.26 11.77
N LYS A 83 5.65 11.80 12.54
CA LYS A 83 5.70 11.69 14.01
C LYS A 83 6.35 10.37 14.50
N GLY A 84 6.93 9.57 13.59
CA GLY A 84 7.62 8.31 13.92
C GLY A 84 6.69 7.09 14.06
N ASN A 85 5.40 7.20 13.72
CA ASN A 85 4.43 6.10 13.77
C ASN A 85 4.38 5.35 12.43
N SER A 86 4.04 4.06 12.50
CA SER A 86 3.66 3.27 11.32
C SER A 86 2.14 3.26 11.20
N VAL A 87 1.61 3.33 9.98
CA VAL A 87 0.17 3.42 9.73
C VAL A 87 -0.18 2.87 8.36
N ILE A 88 -1.33 2.22 8.24
CA ILE A 88 -1.87 1.78 6.96
C ILE A 88 -3.25 2.37 6.71
N ALA A 89 -3.56 2.66 5.46
CA ALA A 89 -4.94 2.87 5.04
C ALA A 89 -5.71 1.55 5.17
N ALA A 90 -6.95 1.64 5.61
CA ALA A 90 -7.86 0.50 5.68
C ALA A 90 -9.31 0.98 5.57
N SER A 91 -10.25 0.05 5.42
CA SER A 91 -11.68 0.30 5.57
C SER A 91 -12.29 -0.72 6.51
N GLN A 92 -13.26 -0.30 7.31
CA GLN A 92 -13.97 -1.23 8.19
C GLN A 92 -14.74 -2.27 7.38
N VAL A 93 -14.72 -3.52 7.84
CA VAL A 93 -15.48 -4.59 7.20
C VAL A 93 -16.97 -4.42 7.52
N THR A 94 -17.80 -4.41 6.48
CA THR A 94 -19.26 -4.28 6.60
C THR A 94 -19.97 -5.63 6.62
N ASP A 95 -19.40 -6.63 5.96
CA ASP A 95 -19.98 -7.98 5.86
C ASP A 95 -19.69 -8.83 7.10
N THR A 96 -20.49 -9.87 7.29
CA THR A 96 -20.21 -10.89 8.31
C THR A 96 -19.15 -11.84 7.80
N ILE A 97 -17.95 -11.76 8.34
CA ILE A 97 -16.82 -12.63 7.98
C ILE A 97 -16.97 -13.98 8.68
N LYS A 98 -16.71 -15.04 7.93
CA LYS A 98 -16.63 -16.41 8.44
C LYS A 98 -15.20 -16.92 8.32
N LYS A 99 -14.64 -17.40 9.41
CA LYS A 99 -13.44 -18.22 9.38
C LYS A 99 -13.84 -19.66 9.14
N VAL A 100 -13.21 -20.29 8.17
CA VAL A 100 -13.50 -21.68 7.79
C VAL A 100 -12.26 -22.55 7.95
N ASP A 101 -12.46 -23.85 8.10
CA ASP A 101 -11.39 -24.84 8.03
C ASP A 101 -11.05 -25.21 6.57
N LYS A 102 -10.15 -26.22 6.41
CA LYS A 102 -9.71 -26.71 5.09
C LYS A 102 -10.84 -27.38 4.27
N ASP A 103 -11.91 -27.84 4.92
CA ASP A 103 -13.04 -28.51 4.30
C ASP A 103 -14.19 -27.55 4.00
N GLY A 104 -14.02 -26.25 4.35
CA GLY A 104 -15.00 -25.20 4.11
C GLY A 104 -16.06 -25.06 5.19
N GLU A 105 -15.94 -25.77 6.32
CA GLU A 105 -16.85 -25.66 7.44
C GLU A 105 -16.56 -24.42 8.30
N ILE A 106 -17.61 -23.75 8.77
CA ILE A 106 -17.49 -22.53 9.57
C ILE A 106 -16.95 -22.88 10.95
N ILE A 107 -15.78 -22.31 11.30
CA ILE A 107 -15.16 -22.43 12.63
C ILE A 107 -15.61 -21.28 13.54
N GLU A 108 -15.66 -20.05 12.98
CA GLU A 108 -15.81 -18.84 13.78
C GLU A 108 -16.46 -17.71 12.97
N SER A 109 -17.17 -16.84 13.66
CA SER A 109 -17.64 -15.56 13.12
C SER A 109 -17.03 -14.43 13.95
N PRO A 110 -15.86 -13.91 13.58
CA PRO A 110 -15.23 -12.83 14.33
C PRO A 110 -16.12 -11.59 14.41
N PRO A 111 -16.09 -10.82 15.51
CA PRO A 111 -16.78 -9.55 15.61
C PRO A 111 -16.27 -8.58 14.51
N ARG A 112 -17.16 -8.13 13.64
CA ARG A 112 -16.78 -7.23 12.53
C ARG A 112 -16.28 -5.86 13.00
N SER A 113 -16.59 -5.45 14.22
CA SER A 113 -16.06 -4.24 14.85
C SER A 113 -14.54 -4.21 14.88
N ASP A 114 -13.90 -5.38 14.95
CA ASP A 114 -12.47 -5.54 15.11
C ASP A 114 -11.78 -5.85 13.78
N LEU A 115 -12.56 -5.94 12.69
CA LEU A 115 -12.05 -6.34 11.37
C LEU A 115 -11.94 -5.15 10.42
N TRP A 116 -10.76 -5.01 9.83
CA TRP A 116 -10.44 -4.00 8.85
C TRP A 116 -9.85 -4.63 7.59
N SER A 117 -10.30 -4.19 6.44
CA SER A 117 -9.69 -4.56 5.16
C SER A 117 -8.49 -3.67 4.91
N ALA A 118 -7.28 -4.25 4.98
CA ALA A 118 -6.04 -3.53 4.75
C ALA A 118 -5.98 -2.99 3.32
N GLN A 119 -5.59 -1.72 3.20
CA GLN A 119 -5.42 -1.03 1.94
C GLN A 119 -4.02 -0.40 1.86
N THR A 120 -3.79 0.39 0.82
CA THR A 120 -2.64 1.28 0.71
C THR A 120 -3.10 2.70 0.39
N PRO A 121 -2.31 3.77 0.73
CA PRO A 121 -0.91 3.73 1.12
C PRO A 121 -0.66 3.13 2.51
N GLN A 122 0.49 2.47 2.65
CA GLN A 122 1.05 2.02 3.92
C GLN A 122 2.28 2.86 4.21
N GLY A 123 2.30 3.55 5.34
CA GLY A 123 3.33 4.51 5.69
C GLY A 123 4.19 4.05 6.87
N PHE A 124 5.50 4.21 6.73
CA PHE A 124 6.47 3.75 7.73
C PHE A 124 7.67 4.69 7.84
N PRO A 125 8.30 4.79 9.03
CA PRO A 125 9.66 5.29 9.14
C PRO A 125 10.62 4.35 8.38
N VAL A 126 11.46 4.92 7.50
CA VAL A 126 12.33 4.15 6.58
C VAL A 126 13.24 3.17 7.31
N ASN A 127 13.87 3.58 8.42
CA ASN A 127 14.75 2.73 9.20
C ASN A 127 14.04 1.49 9.77
N LYS A 128 12.82 1.67 10.30
CA LYS A 128 12.01 0.58 10.84
C LYS A 128 11.60 -0.41 9.75
N LEU A 129 11.17 0.11 8.59
CA LEU A 129 10.76 -0.76 7.49
C LEU A 129 11.94 -1.52 6.88
N LYS A 130 13.09 -0.86 6.68
CA LYS A 130 14.31 -1.55 6.22
C LYS A 130 14.74 -2.66 7.20
N HIS A 131 14.66 -2.40 8.50
CA HIS A 131 14.93 -3.43 9.52
C HIS A 131 13.93 -4.59 9.42
N ALA A 132 12.64 -4.31 9.30
CA ALA A 132 11.62 -5.35 9.17
C ALA A 132 11.81 -6.23 7.93
N HIS A 133 12.18 -5.65 6.79
CA HIS A 133 12.53 -6.41 5.59
C HIS A 133 13.83 -7.22 5.73
N SER A 134 14.84 -6.71 6.45
CA SER A 134 16.06 -7.45 6.76
C SER A 134 15.78 -8.69 7.61
N GLU A 135 14.95 -8.56 8.65
CA GLU A 135 14.51 -9.67 9.49
C GLU A 135 13.71 -10.70 8.67
N ALA A 136 12.85 -10.22 7.75
CA ALA A 136 12.09 -11.10 6.88
C ALA A 136 12.99 -11.97 5.99
N ILE A 137 14.07 -11.39 5.44
CA ILE A 137 15.06 -12.15 4.66
C ILE A 137 15.75 -13.19 5.55
N ALA A 138 16.26 -12.77 6.70
CA ALA A 138 17.00 -13.64 7.62
C ALA A 138 16.16 -14.82 8.12
N LYS A 139 14.84 -14.61 8.28
CA LYS A 139 13.90 -15.60 8.82
C LYS A 139 13.05 -16.30 7.76
N GLY A 140 13.26 -16.00 6.48
CA GLY A 140 12.50 -16.58 5.38
C GLY A 140 11.00 -16.26 5.41
N TRP A 141 10.61 -15.06 5.90
CA TRP A 141 9.22 -14.68 5.99
C TRP A 141 8.66 -14.26 4.63
N ASN A 142 7.52 -14.83 4.27
CA ASN A 142 6.67 -14.38 3.19
C ASN A 142 5.43 -13.70 3.78
N VAL A 143 5.14 -12.47 3.34
CA VAL A 143 3.99 -11.68 3.79
C VAL A 143 3.25 -11.08 2.60
N THR A 144 1.98 -10.79 2.80
CA THR A 144 1.09 -10.20 1.79
C THR A 144 1.21 -8.68 1.72
N ASP A 145 1.57 -8.05 2.84
CA ASP A 145 1.76 -6.60 2.95
C ASP A 145 2.87 -6.25 3.96
N ASP A 146 3.25 -4.97 4.01
CA ASP A 146 4.37 -4.54 4.84
C ASP A 146 4.00 -4.41 6.31
N ALA A 147 2.72 -4.19 6.65
CA ALA A 147 2.23 -4.18 8.02
C ALA A 147 2.45 -5.52 8.72
N SER A 148 2.26 -6.63 8.00
CA SER A 148 2.47 -7.98 8.54
C SER A 148 3.90 -8.24 9.00
N LEU A 149 4.89 -7.54 8.46
CA LEU A 149 6.28 -7.60 8.97
C LEU A 149 6.38 -6.97 10.36
N PHE A 150 5.70 -5.84 10.56
CA PHE A 150 5.67 -5.14 11.85
C PHE A 150 4.93 -5.98 12.90
N GLU A 151 3.82 -6.61 12.54
CA GLU A 151 3.08 -7.53 13.41
C GLU A 151 3.98 -8.67 13.91
N ARG A 152 4.74 -9.31 13.01
CA ARG A 152 5.69 -10.38 13.36
C ARG A 152 6.83 -9.92 14.26
N LEU A 153 7.18 -8.64 14.23
CA LEU A 153 8.18 -8.02 15.10
C LEU A 153 7.58 -7.45 16.40
N GLY A 154 6.27 -7.55 16.61
CA GLY A 154 5.60 -6.93 17.76
C GLY A 154 5.61 -5.41 17.73
N LEU A 155 5.78 -4.80 16.56
CA LEU A 155 5.82 -3.36 16.38
C LEU A 155 4.41 -2.82 16.07
N PRO A 156 3.99 -1.72 16.70
CA PRO A 156 2.65 -1.18 16.49
C PRO A 156 2.49 -0.56 15.10
N VAL A 157 1.34 -0.84 14.48
CA VAL A 157 0.86 -0.21 13.24
C VAL A 157 -0.53 0.34 13.48
N LYS A 158 -0.75 1.61 13.15
CA LYS A 158 -2.05 2.27 13.27
C LYS A 158 -2.91 2.01 12.04
N ILE A 159 -4.22 2.08 12.19
CA ILE A 159 -5.19 2.13 11.11
C ILE A 159 -5.56 3.58 10.84
N TYR A 160 -5.63 3.95 9.56
CA TYR A 160 -6.28 5.16 9.07
C TYR A 160 -7.46 4.74 8.20
N ASP A 161 -8.67 5.16 8.58
CA ASP A 161 -9.87 4.85 7.78
C ASP A 161 -9.87 5.70 6.50
N ALA A 162 -9.59 5.04 5.39
CA ALA A 162 -9.61 5.65 4.05
C ALA A 162 -10.96 5.45 3.33
N GLY A 163 -11.88 4.76 3.98
CA GLY A 163 -13.20 4.43 3.44
C GLY A 163 -13.20 3.33 2.37
N PRO A 164 -14.39 2.90 1.94
CA PRO A 164 -14.53 1.78 1.01
C PRO A 164 -14.23 2.14 -0.45
N SER A 165 -14.15 3.43 -0.81
CA SER A 165 -13.94 3.86 -2.20
C SER A 165 -12.49 3.66 -2.71
N ASN A 166 -11.53 3.41 -1.82
CA ASN A 166 -10.13 3.13 -2.17
C ASN A 166 -9.96 1.66 -2.58
N ILE A 167 -10.75 1.23 -3.58
CA ILE A 167 -10.76 -0.15 -4.09
C ILE A 167 -9.45 -0.49 -4.82
N LYS A 168 -9.13 -1.79 -4.88
CA LYS A 168 -8.05 -2.33 -5.70
C LYS A 168 -8.65 -2.88 -6.98
N VAL A 169 -8.32 -2.30 -8.11
CA VAL A 169 -8.79 -2.72 -9.44
C VAL A 169 -7.95 -3.92 -9.90
N THR A 170 -8.53 -5.11 -9.86
CA THR A 170 -7.85 -6.37 -10.21
C THR A 170 -8.64 -7.22 -11.19
N THR A 171 -9.92 -6.95 -11.36
CA THR A 171 -10.82 -7.68 -12.26
C THR A 171 -11.55 -6.71 -13.19
N PRO A 172 -12.11 -7.20 -14.33
CA PRO A 172 -12.98 -6.37 -15.18
C PRO A 172 -14.19 -5.78 -14.43
N PHE A 173 -14.71 -6.49 -13.43
CA PHE A 173 -15.81 -5.97 -12.59
C PHE A 173 -15.39 -4.77 -11.76
N ASP A 174 -14.17 -4.77 -11.23
CA ASP A 174 -13.63 -3.64 -10.47
C ASP A 174 -13.51 -2.38 -11.35
N LEU A 175 -13.26 -2.54 -12.66
CA LEU A 175 -13.22 -1.40 -13.58
C LEU A 175 -14.59 -0.71 -13.68
N VAL A 176 -15.68 -1.47 -13.76
CA VAL A 176 -17.03 -0.91 -13.80
C VAL A 176 -17.33 -0.11 -12.52
N ILE A 177 -16.92 -0.66 -11.37
CA ILE A 177 -17.06 0.04 -10.09
C ILE A 177 -16.21 1.32 -10.09
N ALA A 178 -14.96 1.23 -10.55
CA ALA A 178 -14.04 2.36 -10.61
C ALA A 178 -14.58 3.50 -11.51
N GLU A 179 -15.13 3.18 -12.68
CA GLU A 179 -15.75 4.15 -13.58
C GLU A 179 -16.96 4.84 -12.94
N SER A 180 -17.81 4.08 -12.25
CA SER A 180 -18.96 4.63 -11.51
C SER A 180 -18.51 5.58 -10.40
N LEU A 181 -17.49 5.21 -9.63
CA LEU A 181 -16.94 6.07 -8.59
C LEU A 181 -16.32 7.35 -9.16
N LEU A 182 -15.60 7.26 -10.28
CA LEU A 182 -15.01 8.42 -10.96
C LEU A 182 -16.07 9.40 -11.49
N SER A 183 -17.18 8.89 -12.00
CA SER A 183 -18.28 9.70 -12.50
C SER A 183 -18.90 10.54 -11.38
N ASN A 184 -19.05 9.97 -10.20
CA ASN A 184 -19.59 10.65 -9.03
C ASN A 184 -18.61 11.68 -8.39
N LEU A 185 -17.31 11.62 -8.74
CA LEU A 185 -16.31 12.57 -8.24
C LEU A 185 -16.22 13.83 -9.11
N LYS A 186 -16.83 13.84 -10.32
CA LYS A 186 -16.82 14.96 -11.28
C LYS A 186 -18.10 15.83 -11.20
N GLY A 187 -19.10 15.42 -10.47
CA GLY A 187 -20.31 16.17 -10.16
C GLY A 187 -20.20 16.85 -8.80
#